data_cdf539de92e9c116bd3a3d505060fee2
#
_entry.id   cdf539de92e9c116bd3a3d505060fee2
#
_cell.length_a   1.000
_cell.length_b   1.000
_cell.length_c   1.000
_cell.angle_alpha   90.00
_cell.angle_beta   90.00
_cell.angle_gamma   90.00
#
_symmetry.space_group_name_H-M   'P 1'
#
loop_
_entity.id
_entity.type
_entity.pdbx_description
1 polymer ?
#
loop_
_entity_poly.entity_id
_entity_poly.type
_entity_poly.pdbx_seq_one_letter_code
_entity_poly.pdbx_strand_id
1 'polypeptide(L)'
;MTEGHLRLRLSRLLHSRAAGWLLALLLGALALFSAIALLALSGWFITAAALAGMATGYMLDVFRPAAIIRLLALTRTLGRYGERLASHQAALGLLRDLRSAVFRRISHARQLPRRSNEAMHRLVADIDLLDQFPLRVLLPWIWASLMALLLLGFLALLDSRLLLAAAPGVCLAWVLPWLGYWRGGRLARADVEWAEARRSFLLDSLHLLTPLLIWQRWPGRAAAFTAQDQQYLAQQDRQQRLISRLTLLQRWALAASLLMVLWQGSLLIEDGLTVPLLLAAALALLGLNEALLPVAGSFVALGLSQAARDRLQALGRADQPTPEHDRPVPQAPFTLHLQQLSLRWPGALSGPSDLDLQLYSGQTLLVVGPSGGGKSTLLHWLAGEPIQRQGRALLNGHPPDHWDLAGVIGWLPQDVDIFDMPLADNLRLGNPAASDARLWQVLEDVALADWVRGHPQQLQLLPGEQGSAVSGGQARRIALARLLLAERPILLLDEPFAGLDATAREQVMQALLRRQRDGLLIIASHQPVSAPDLQVVRVDG
;
A
#
# COMPACT_ATOMS: atom_id res chain seq x y z
N MET A 1 6.22 26.22 10.95
CA MET A 1 5.05 25.76 10.17
C MET A 1 4.55 24.50 10.85
N THR A 2 3.45 24.63 11.55
CA THR A 2 2.87 23.64 12.46
C THR A 2 2.51 22.32 11.74
N GLU A 3 3.17 21.25 12.10
CA GLU A 3 2.91 19.88 11.65
C GLU A 3 1.60 19.36 12.26
N GLY A 4 0.49 19.77 11.65
CA GLY A 4 -0.80 19.16 11.92
C GLY A 4 -0.86 17.78 11.27
N HIS A 5 -0.97 16.73 12.08
CA HIS A 5 -1.33 15.35 11.78
C HIS A 5 -1.46 15.03 10.28
N LEU A 6 -0.49 14.31 9.72
CA LEU A 6 -0.50 13.80 8.33
C LEU A 6 -1.57 12.69 8.18
N ARG A 7 -2.84 13.05 8.37
CA ARG A 7 -3.94 12.22 7.90
C ARG A 7 -3.85 12.22 6.38
N LEU A 8 -3.72 11.04 5.77
CA LEU A 8 -3.90 10.89 4.34
C LEU A 8 -5.32 11.37 3.98
N ARG A 9 -5.46 12.67 3.74
CA ARG A 9 -6.72 13.26 3.29
C ARG A 9 -6.79 13.02 1.78
N LEU A 10 -7.45 11.95 1.39
CA LEU A 10 -7.72 11.62 -0.02
C LEU A 10 -8.27 12.84 -0.78
N SER A 11 -9.07 13.68 -0.09
CA SER A 11 -9.58 14.93 -0.63
C SER A 11 -8.48 15.93 -1.04
N ARG A 12 -7.38 16.05 -0.29
CA ARG A 12 -6.27 16.94 -0.67
C ARG A 12 -5.51 16.44 -1.89
N LEU A 13 -5.32 15.12 -1.99
CA LEU A 13 -4.64 14.49 -3.12
C LEU A 13 -5.50 14.55 -4.40
N LEU A 14 -6.83 14.44 -4.27
CA LEU A 14 -7.74 14.68 -5.38
C LEU A 14 -7.73 16.16 -5.81
N HIS A 15 -7.65 17.08 -4.85
CA HIS A 15 -7.62 18.53 -5.13
C HIS A 15 -6.35 18.97 -5.87
N SER A 16 -5.20 18.34 -5.58
CA SER A 16 -3.93 18.66 -6.27
C SER A 16 -3.96 18.36 -7.77
N ARG A 17 -4.93 17.54 -8.22
CA ARG A 17 -5.14 17.14 -9.63
C ARG A 17 -6.54 17.47 -10.14
N ALA A 18 -7.19 18.46 -9.52
CA ALA A 18 -8.57 18.83 -9.82
C ALA A 18 -8.80 19.12 -11.32
N ALA A 19 -7.86 19.78 -11.98
CA ALA A 19 -7.96 20.09 -13.42
C ALA A 19 -8.05 18.81 -14.28
N GLY A 20 -7.23 17.79 -14.00
CA GLY A 20 -7.29 16.51 -14.72
C GLY A 20 -8.60 15.75 -14.49
N TRP A 21 -9.07 15.72 -13.24
CA TRP A 21 -10.35 15.11 -12.88
C TRP A 21 -11.54 15.85 -13.46
N LEU A 22 -11.51 17.21 -13.47
CA LEU A 22 -12.55 18.03 -14.09
C LEU A 22 -12.60 17.81 -15.60
N LEU A 23 -11.44 17.75 -16.26
CA LEU A 23 -11.37 17.47 -17.70
C LEU A 23 -11.96 16.07 -18.00
N ALA A 24 -11.58 15.05 -17.25
CA ALA A 24 -12.14 13.71 -17.39
C ALA A 24 -13.67 13.70 -17.18
N LEU A 25 -14.15 14.42 -16.15
CA LEU A 25 -15.57 14.55 -15.86
C LEU A 25 -16.34 15.18 -17.04
N LEU A 26 -15.84 16.29 -17.56
CA LEU A 26 -16.49 17.02 -18.66
C LEU A 26 -16.48 16.20 -19.97
N LEU A 27 -15.35 15.58 -20.31
CA LEU A 27 -15.24 14.76 -21.53
C LEU A 27 -16.12 13.50 -21.43
N GLY A 28 -16.18 12.85 -20.26
CA GLY A 28 -17.05 11.70 -20.05
C GLY A 28 -18.54 12.08 -20.06
N ALA A 29 -18.92 13.19 -19.46
CA ALA A 29 -20.27 13.73 -19.52
C ALA A 29 -20.67 14.07 -20.97
N LEU A 30 -19.78 14.70 -21.74
CA LEU A 30 -19.99 15.03 -23.15
C LEU A 30 -20.14 13.77 -24.00
N ALA A 31 -19.31 12.75 -23.74
CA ALA A 31 -19.40 11.46 -24.46
C ALA A 31 -20.72 10.73 -24.20
N LEU A 32 -21.15 10.66 -22.94
CA LEU A 32 -22.42 10.02 -22.54
C LEU A 32 -23.63 10.81 -23.04
N PHE A 33 -23.60 12.14 -22.91
CA PHE A 33 -24.64 12.99 -23.47
C PHE A 33 -24.77 12.78 -24.99
N SER A 34 -23.64 12.78 -25.72
CA SER A 34 -23.62 12.53 -27.15
C SER A 34 -24.14 11.14 -27.53
N ALA A 35 -23.88 10.12 -26.72
CA ALA A 35 -24.40 8.77 -26.93
C ALA A 35 -25.93 8.72 -26.78
N ILE A 36 -26.47 9.34 -25.72
CA ILE A 36 -27.92 9.40 -25.44
C ILE A 36 -28.62 10.24 -26.51
N ALA A 37 -28.07 11.44 -26.80
CA ALA A 37 -28.62 12.35 -27.82
C ALA A 37 -28.59 11.73 -29.23
N LEU A 38 -27.54 10.96 -29.55
CA LEU A 38 -27.42 10.23 -30.81
C LEU A 38 -28.58 9.23 -30.97
N LEU A 39 -28.85 8.43 -29.93
CA LEU A 39 -29.97 7.48 -29.94
C LEU A 39 -31.31 8.18 -30.07
N ALA A 40 -31.53 9.23 -29.27
CA ALA A 40 -32.76 10.02 -29.30
C ALA A 40 -33.01 10.65 -30.68
N LEU A 41 -31.97 11.33 -31.23
CA LEU A 41 -32.08 12.01 -32.51
C LEU A 41 -32.23 11.02 -33.69
N SER A 42 -31.55 9.86 -33.60
CA SER A 42 -31.71 8.80 -34.59
C SER A 42 -33.13 8.24 -34.61
N GLY A 43 -33.71 8.02 -33.42
CA GLY A 43 -35.10 7.59 -33.29
C GLY A 43 -36.09 8.61 -33.85
N TRP A 44 -35.90 9.88 -33.47
CA TRP A 44 -36.69 11.00 -34.01
C TRP A 44 -36.62 11.04 -35.55
N PHE A 45 -35.40 11.00 -36.09
CA PHE A 45 -35.15 11.11 -37.50
C PHE A 45 -35.74 9.98 -38.32
N ILE A 46 -35.58 8.72 -37.89
CA ILE A 46 -36.14 7.52 -38.56
C ILE A 46 -37.66 7.61 -38.60
N THR A 47 -38.29 8.00 -37.48
CA THR A 47 -39.75 8.09 -37.40
C THR A 47 -40.29 9.28 -38.19
N ALA A 48 -39.61 10.44 -38.13
CA ALA A 48 -39.98 11.60 -38.94
C ALA A 48 -39.86 11.32 -40.46
N ALA A 49 -38.80 10.62 -40.87
CA ALA A 49 -38.61 10.23 -42.26
C ALA A 49 -39.68 9.21 -42.73
N ALA A 50 -40.06 8.25 -41.89
CA ALA A 50 -41.13 7.32 -42.20
C ALA A 50 -42.49 8.02 -42.40
N LEU A 51 -42.83 8.95 -41.50
CA LEU A 51 -44.07 9.73 -41.61
C LEU A 51 -44.04 10.66 -42.83
N ALA A 52 -42.92 11.29 -43.15
CA ALA A 52 -42.76 12.13 -44.36
C ALA A 52 -42.94 11.32 -45.64
N GLY A 53 -42.45 10.07 -45.69
CA GLY A 53 -42.64 9.17 -46.82
C GLY A 53 -44.09 8.71 -47.03
N MET A 54 -44.93 8.77 -45.99
CA MET A 54 -46.36 8.41 -46.04
C MET A 54 -47.25 9.61 -46.41
N ALA A 55 -46.76 10.84 -46.22
CA ALA A 55 -47.54 12.07 -46.44
C ALA A 55 -47.14 12.70 -47.76
N THR A 56 -48.11 12.84 -48.69
CA THR A 56 -47.91 13.57 -49.95
C THR A 56 -47.71 15.08 -49.67
N GLY A 57 -46.51 15.57 -50.04
CA GLY A 57 -46.21 17.00 -49.95
C GLY A 57 -45.45 17.47 -48.72
N TYR A 58 -45.05 16.59 -47.83
CA TYR A 58 -44.23 16.94 -46.67
C TYR A 58 -42.73 16.82 -46.98
N MET A 59 -42.01 17.97 -47.02
CA MET A 59 -40.56 17.98 -47.20
C MET A 59 -39.84 17.95 -45.86
N LEU A 60 -39.22 16.81 -45.52
CA LEU A 60 -38.35 16.69 -44.35
C LEU A 60 -36.94 17.24 -44.67
N ASP A 61 -36.43 18.16 -43.87
CA ASP A 61 -35.02 18.53 -43.91
C ASP A 61 -34.16 17.35 -43.42
N VAL A 62 -33.50 16.65 -44.33
CA VAL A 62 -32.66 15.46 -44.04
C VAL A 62 -31.24 15.86 -43.66
N PHE A 63 -30.78 17.05 -44.16
CA PHE A 63 -29.37 17.44 -44.00
C PHE A 63 -28.99 17.85 -42.59
N ARG A 64 -29.84 18.64 -41.93
CA ARG A 64 -29.57 19.09 -40.55
C ARG A 64 -29.49 17.92 -39.54
N PRO A 65 -30.47 17.03 -39.41
CA PRO A 65 -30.39 15.88 -38.52
C PRO A 65 -29.21 14.97 -38.84
N ALA A 66 -28.93 14.71 -40.14
CA ALA A 66 -27.79 13.89 -40.55
C ALA A 66 -26.44 14.49 -40.14
N ALA A 67 -26.30 15.84 -40.26
CA ALA A 67 -25.09 16.56 -39.81
C ALA A 67 -24.92 16.48 -38.30
N ILE A 68 -26.00 16.65 -37.51
CA ILE A 68 -25.96 16.55 -36.04
C ILE A 68 -25.64 15.12 -35.57
N ILE A 69 -26.22 14.10 -36.22
CA ILE A 69 -25.94 12.69 -35.95
C ILE A 69 -24.44 12.42 -36.13
N ARG A 70 -23.84 12.89 -37.25
CA ARG A 70 -22.40 12.74 -37.50
C ARG A 70 -21.55 13.44 -36.45
N LEU A 71 -21.93 14.67 -36.07
CA LEU A 71 -21.24 15.43 -35.03
C LEU A 71 -21.31 14.70 -33.67
N LEU A 72 -22.49 14.22 -33.27
CA LEU A 72 -22.67 13.48 -32.03
C LEU A 72 -21.87 12.16 -32.02
N ALA A 73 -21.80 11.44 -33.15
CA ALA A 73 -21.00 10.22 -33.29
C ALA A 73 -19.49 10.51 -33.13
N LEU A 74 -18.99 11.57 -33.76
CA LEU A 74 -17.60 12.02 -33.59
C LEU A 74 -17.32 12.46 -32.15
N THR A 75 -18.19 13.28 -31.57
CA THR A 75 -18.05 13.80 -30.21
C THR A 75 -18.09 12.66 -29.19
N ARG A 76 -18.97 11.67 -29.36
CA ARG A 76 -19.00 10.46 -28.53
C ARG A 76 -17.65 9.74 -28.55
N THR A 77 -17.09 9.53 -29.73
CA THR A 77 -15.84 8.77 -29.89
C THR A 77 -14.63 9.54 -29.35
N LEU A 78 -14.48 10.81 -29.76
CA LEU A 78 -13.39 11.67 -29.31
C LEU A 78 -13.50 11.97 -27.82
N GLY A 79 -14.71 12.23 -27.32
CA GLY A 79 -14.97 12.45 -25.91
C GLY A 79 -14.62 11.24 -25.04
N ARG A 80 -14.97 10.02 -25.50
CA ARG A 80 -14.63 8.76 -24.81
C ARG A 80 -13.12 8.52 -24.79
N TYR A 81 -12.44 8.79 -25.92
CA TYR A 81 -10.99 8.66 -25.98
C TYR A 81 -10.29 9.68 -25.07
N GLY A 82 -10.70 10.96 -25.15
CA GLY A 82 -10.15 12.02 -24.32
C GLY A 82 -10.42 11.80 -22.82
N GLU A 83 -11.62 11.32 -22.46
CA GLU A 83 -11.97 10.95 -21.09
C GLU A 83 -11.02 9.86 -20.56
N ARG A 84 -10.81 8.78 -21.31
CA ARG A 84 -9.89 7.69 -20.91
C ARG A 84 -8.48 8.20 -20.71
N LEU A 85 -7.99 9.05 -21.61
CA LEU A 85 -6.64 9.61 -21.50
C LEU A 85 -6.52 10.51 -20.26
N ALA A 86 -7.47 11.44 -20.06
CA ALA A 86 -7.45 12.37 -18.93
C ALA A 86 -7.64 11.64 -17.58
N SER A 87 -8.57 10.70 -17.50
CA SER A 87 -8.85 9.93 -16.29
C SER A 87 -7.68 9.04 -15.90
N HIS A 88 -7.05 8.36 -16.87
CA HIS A 88 -5.86 7.54 -16.64
C HIS A 88 -4.66 8.36 -16.21
N GLN A 89 -4.41 9.50 -16.86
CA GLN A 89 -3.31 10.40 -16.46
C GLN A 89 -3.51 10.94 -15.04
N ALA A 90 -4.74 11.31 -14.68
CA ALA A 90 -5.08 11.76 -13.34
C ALA A 90 -4.91 10.65 -12.29
N ALA A 91 -5.33 9.41 -12.61
CA ALA A 91 -5.20 8.24 -11.73
C ALA A 91 -3.74 7.85 -11.51
N LEU A 92 -2.93 7.73 -12.58
CA LEU A 92 -1.49 7.44 -12.45
C LEU A 92 -0.75 8.52 -11.65
N GLY A 93 -1.15 9.76 -11.83
CA GLY A 93 -0.61 10.85 -11.02
C GLY A 93 -1.00 10.75 -9.55
N LEU A 94 -2.25 10.40 -9.23
CA LEU A 94 -2.71 10.15 -7.86
C LEU A 94 -1.94 8.97 -7.24
N LEU A 95 -1.75 7.88 -8.00
CA LEU A 95 -0.98 6.71 -7.59
C LEU A 95 0.47 7.08 -7.20
N ARG A 96 1.14 7.89 -8.04
CA ARG A 96 2.49 8.38 -7.74
C ARG A 96 2.53 9.17 -6.43
N ASP A 97 1.57 10.08 -6.24
CA ASP A 97 1.53 10.96 -5.07
C ASP A 97 1.20 10.15 -3.80
N LEU A 98 0.31 9.15 -3.90
CA LEU A 98 0.00 8.20 -2.81
C LEU A 98 1.23 7.36 -2.43
N ARG A 99 1.91 6.76 -3.41
CA ARG A 99 3.13 5.96 -3.16
C ARG A 99 4.20 6.79 -2.47
N SER A 100 4.46 8.01 -2.95
CA SER A 100 5.42 8.91 -2.33
C SER A 100 5.05 9.32 -0.90
N ALA A 101 3.75 9.56 -0.64
CA ALA A 101 3.25 9.93 0.68
C ALA A 101 3.35 8.76 1.68
N VAL A 102 2.99 7.55 1.23
CA VAL A 102 3.07 6.34 2.05
C VAL A 102 4.53 5.96 2.31
N PHE A 103 5.40 6.00 1.30
CA PHE A 103 6.82 5.71 1.45
C PHE A 103 7.49 6.66 2.47
N ARG A 104 7.28 7.97 2.33
CA ARG A 104 7.79 8.96 3.32
C ARG A 104 7.29 8.66 4.74
N ARG A 105 6.05 8.21 4.88
CA ARG A 105 5.48 7.88 6.18
C ARG A 105 6.14 6.63 6.78
N ILE A 106 6.38 5.60 5.98
CA ILE A 106 7.04 4.37 6.40
C ILE A 106 8.50 4.64 6.77
N SER A 107 9.22 5.46 5.98
CA SER A 107 10.62 5.78 6.26
C SER A 107 10.83 6.54 7.57
N HIS A 108 9.78 7.18 8.13
CA HIS A 108 9.81 7.84 9.43
C HIS A 108 9.19 6.97 10.55
N ALA A 109 8.66 5.78 10.22
CA ALA A 109 8.06 4.90 11.21
C ALA A 109 9.16 4.17 11.99
N ARG A 110 9.15 4.28 13.32
CA ARG A 110 10.14 3.61 14.22
C ARG A 110 9.96 2.09 14.25
N GLN A 111 8.81 1.59 13.88
CA GLN A 111 8.49 0.15 13.89
C GLN A 111 7.96 -0.27 12.53
N LEU A 112 8.80 -0.89 11.74
CA LEU A 112 8.32 -1.70 10.61
C LEU A 112 7.79 -3.03 11.14
N PRO A 113 6.67 -3.53 10.60
CA PRO A 113 6.23 -4.88 10.92
C PRO A 113 7.37 -5.88 10.65
N ARG A 114 7.65 -6.80 11.59
CA ARG A 114 8.75 -7.79 11.49
C ARG A 114 8.74 -8.64 10.20
N ARG A 115 7.62 -8.68 9.46
CA ARG A 115 7.50 -9.31 8.13
C ARG A 115 7.47 -8.24 7.04
N SER A 116 8.61 -7.61 6.77
CA SER A 116 8.69 -6.43 5.90
C SER A 116 8.21 -6.68 4.46
N ASN A 117 8.46 -7.86 3.89
CA ASN A 117 8.06 -8.20 2.52
C ASN A 117 6.53 -8.30 2.36
N GLU A 118 5.83 -8.96 3.29
CA GLU A 118 4.36 -9.02 3.27
C GLU A 118 3.73 -7.65 3.49
N ALA A 119 4.26 -6.87 4.42
CA ALA A 119 3.77 -5.53 4.69
C ALA A 119 3.96 -4.59 3.50
N MET A 120 5.10 -4.66 2.80
CA MET A 120 5.37 -3.86 1.61
C MET A 120 4.45 -4.24 0.45
N HIS A 121 4.27 -5.54 0.16
CA HIS A 121 3.34 -6.00 -0.88
C HIS A 121 1.89 -5.60 -0.57
N ARG A 122 1.49 -5.68 0.69
CA ARG A 122 0.15 -5.27 1.14
C ARG A 122 -0.07 -3.78 0.94
N LEU A 123 0.94 -2.96 1.27
CA LEU A 123 0.90 -1.51 1.08
C LEU A 123 0.74 -1.12 -0.39
N VAL A 124 1.47 -1.76 -1.30
CA VAL A 124 1.33 -1.52 -2.74
C VAL A 124 -0.08 -1.87 -3.21
N ALA A 125 -0.61 -3.02 -2.80
CA ALA A 125 -1.96 -3.44 -3.17
C ALA A 125 -3.04 -2.50 -2.62
N ASP A 126 -2.91 -2.00 -1.38
CA ASP A 126 -3.84 -1.05 -0.79
C ASP A 126 -3.83 0.31 -1.50
N ILE A 127 -2.66 0.76 -1.95
CA ILE A 127 -2.55 2.00 -2.74
C ILE A 127 -3.25 1.82 -4.09
N ASP A 128 -3.08 0.68 -4.76
CA ASP A 128 -3.72 0.36 -6.05
C ASP A 128 -5.26 0.23 -5.92
N LEU A 129 -5.78 -0.11 -4.73
CA LEU A 129 -7.22 -0.08 -4.45
C LEU A 129 -7.78 1.33 -4.26
N LEU A 130 -6.96 2.26 -3.77
CA LEU A 130 -7.38 3.65 -3.56
C LEU A 130 -7.43 4.46 -4.86
N ASP A 131 -6.57 4.17 -5.84
CA ASP A 131 -6.57 4.89 -7.12
C ASP A 131 -7.80 4.57 -7.97
N GLN A 132 -8.43 3.39 -7.74
CA GLN A 132 -9.64 2.98 -8.43
C GLN A 132 -10.90 3.70 -7.94
N PHE A 133 -10.88 4.31 -6.76
CA PHE A 133 -12.05 4.99 -6.20
C PHE A 133 -12.62 6.09 -7.10
N PRO A 134 -11.84 7.06 -7.62
CA PRO A 134 -12.36 8.08 -8.53
C PRO A 134 -12.94 7.50 -9.81
N LEU A 135 -12.28 6.50 -10.40
CA LEU A 135 -12.63 5.90 -11.69
C LEU A 135 -13.87 5.01 -11.61
N ARG A 136 -13.99 4.20 -10.57
CA ARG A 136 -15.04 3.17 -10.46
C ARG A 136 -16.23 3.59 -9.58
N VAL A 137 -16.08 4.66 -8.80
CA VAL A 137 -17.14 5.15 -7.92
C VAL A 137 -17.52 6.58 -8.26
N LEU A 138 -16.60 7.52 -8.09
CA LEU A 138 -16.93 8.94 -8.13
C LEU A 138 -17.43 9.41 -9.51
N LEU A 139 -16.65 9.16 -10.57
CA LEU A 139 -17.00 9.59 -11.92
C LEU A 139 -18.29 8.94 -12.46
N PRO A 140 -18.47 7.58 -12.37
CA PRO A 140 -19.70 6.95 -12.82
C PRO A 140 -20.95 7.46 -12.09
N TRP A 141 -20.88 7.71 -10.77
CA TRP A 141 -22.00 8.26 -10.03
C TRP A 141 -22.36 9.67 -10.45
N ILE A 142 -21.37 10.56 -10.69
CA ILE A 142 -21.62 11.92 -11.16
C ILE A 142 -22.23 11.88 -12.57
N TRP A 143 -21.68 11.10 -13.49
CA TRP A 143 -22.20 10.96 -14.84
C TRP A 143 -23.62 10.40 -14.87
N ALA A 144 -23.88 9.33 -14.12
CA ALA A 144 -25.21 8.72 -14.02
C ALA A 144 -26.25 9.72 -13.49
N SER A 145 -25.90 10.49 -12.45
CA SER A 145 -26.75 11.52 -11.88
C SER A 145 -27.03 12.64 -12.86
N LEU A 146 -25.99 13.13 -13.54
CA LEU A 146 -26.10 14.20 -14.52
C LEU A 146 -26.97 13.78 -15.71
N MET A 147 -26.75 12.57 -16.25
CA MET A 147 -27.53 12.07 -17.39
C MET A 147 -28.98 11.78 -17.01
N ALA A 148 -29.23 11.26 -15.80
CA ALA A 148 -30.59 11.07 -15.29
C ALA A 148 -31.34 12.41 -15.15
N LEU A 149 -30.70 13.44 -14.58
CA LEU A 149 -31.26 14.77 -14.45
C LEU A 149 -31.54 15.43 -15.81
N LEU A 150 -30.60 15.32 -16.76
CA LEU A 150 -30.79 15.86 -18.11
C LEU A 150 -31.94 15.16 -18.83
N LEU A 151 -32.04 13.83 -18.71
CA LEU A 151 -33.14 13.08 -19.32
C LEU A 151 -34.50 13.44 -18.69
N LEU A 152 -34.59 13.47 -17.36
CA LEU A 152 -35.83 13.86 -16.68
C LEU A 152 -36.23 15.31 -17.01
N GLY A 153 -35.25 16.21 -17.10
CA GLY A 153 -35.48 17.59 -17.58
C GLY A 153 -35.99 17.65 -19.02
N PHE A 154 -35.41 16.83 -19.92
CA PHE A 154 -35.91 16.72 -21.30
C PHE A 154 -37.35 16.21 -21.36
N LEU A 155 -37.70 15.18 -20.60
CA LEU A 155 -39.07 14.67 -20.53
C LEU A 155 -40.04 15.68 -19.93
N ALA A 156 -39.63 16.47 -18.92
CA ALA A 156 -40.40 17.53 -18.33
C ALA A 156 -40.71 18.68 -19.32
N LEU A 157 -39.76 18.98 -20.22
CA LEU A 157 -39.92 19.97 -21.29
C LEU A 157 -40.89 19.50 -22.38
N LEU A 158 -41.00 18.21 -22.61
CA LEU A 158 -41.97 17.65 -23.55
C LEU A 158 -43.37 17.65 -22.96
N ASP A 159 -43.54 16.99 -21.80
CA ASP A 159 -44.77 16.98 -21.02
C ASP A 159 -44.50 16.50 -19.59
N SER A 160 -45.11 17.12 -18.59
CA SER A 160 -45.00 16.72 -17.18
C SER A 160 -45.47 15.29 -16.89
N ARG A 161 -46.40 14.76 -17.67
CA ARG A 161 -46.93 13.40 -17.55
C ARG A 161 -45.84 12.37 -17.97
N LEU A 162 -45.00 12.69 -18.97
CA LEU A 162 -43.85 11.84 -19.36
C LEU A 162 -42.78 11.82 -18.27
N LEU A 163 -42.55 12.96 -17.62
CA LEU A 163 -41.67 13.00 -16.44
C LEU A 163 -42.18 12.09 -15.34
N LEU A 164 -43.48 12.19 -14.96
CA LEU A 164 -44.08 11.36 -13.91
C LEU A 164 -44.08 9.88 -14.27
N ALA A 165 -44.20 9.51 -15.53
CA ALA A 165 -44.08 8.15 -16.01
C ALA A 165 -42.67 7.58 -15.91
N ALA A 166 -41.65 8.37 -16.19
CA ALA A 166 -40.26 7.92 -16.17
C ALA A 166 -39.61 7.98 -14.80
N ALA A 167 -39.88 9.03 -14.01
CA ALA A 167 -39.16 9.34 -12.78
C ALA A 167 -39.12 8.19 -11.75
N PRO A 168 -40.20 7.45 -11.45
CA PRO A 168 -40.17 6.39 -10.46
C PRO A 168 -39.14 5.30 -10.77
N GLY A 169 -39.10 4.82 -12.01
CA GLY A 169 -38.16 3.78 -12.41
C GLY A 169 -36.73 4.27 -12.57
N VAL A 170 -36.53 5.51 -13.08
CA VAL A 170 -35.19 6.13 -13.14
C VAL A 170 -34.64 6.35 -11.73
N CYS A 171 -35.44 6.89 -10.80
CA CYS A 171 -35.05 7.06 -9.40
C CYS A 171 -34.74 5.71 -8.73
N LEU A 172 -35.58 4.69 -8.97
CA LEU A 172 -35.35 3.36 -8.45
C LEU A 172 -34.03 2.78 -8.98
N ALA A 173 -33.78 2.89 -10.30
CA ALA A 173 -32.55 2.44 -10.93
C ALA A 173 -31.30 3.15 -10.37
N TRP A 174 -31.44 4.42 -9.98
CA TRP A 174 -30.37 5.22 -9.37
C TRP A 174 -30.14 4.87 -7.88
N VAL A 175 -31.21 4.53 -7.12
CA VAL A 175 -31.12 4.21 -5.69
C VAL A 175 -30.66 2.77 -5.45
N LEU A 176 -30.97 1.82 -6.32
CA LEU A 176 -30.62 0.40 -6.15
C LEU A 176 -29.14 0.13 -5.84
N PRO A 177 -28.15 0.78 -6.50
CA PRO A 177 -26.73 0.62 -6.15
C PRO A 177 -26.40 1.11 -4.73
N TRP A 178 -27.11 2.09 -4.20
CA TRP A 178 -26.95 2.56 -2.83
C TRP A 178 -27.38 1.51 -1.79
N LEU A 179 -28.45 0.77 -2.08
CA LEU A 179 -28.84 -0.40 -1.28
C LEU A 179 -27.77 -1.50 -1.33
N GLY A 180 -27.11 -1.64 -2.49
CA GLY A 180 -25.94 -2.52 -2.66
C GLY A 180 -24.81 -2.18 -1.71
N TYR A 181 -24.54 -0.90 -1.47
CA TYR A 181 -23.51 -0.46 -0.52
C TYR A 181 -23.78 -0.95 0.92
N TRP A 182 -25.01 -0.84 1.39
CA TRP A 182 -25.37 -1.25 2.76
C TRP A 182 -25.18 -2.76 3.00
N ARG A 183 -25.52 -3.59 2.03
CA ARG A 183 -25.38 -5.05 2.11
C ARG A 183 -24.04 -5.58 1.58
N GLY A 184 -23.51 -4.98 0.54
CA GLY A 184 -22.31 -5.42 -0.15
C GLY A 184 -21.00 -4.92 0.47
N GLY A 185 -21.02 -3.81 1.23
CA GLY A 185 -19.81 -3.26 1.84
C GLY A 185 -19.17 -4.21 2.86
N ARG A 186 -19.97 -5.00 3.59
CA ARG A 186 -19.45 -6.06 4.48
C ARG A 186 -18.86 -7.22 3.70
N LEU A 187 -19.50 -7.62 2.61
CA LEU A 187 -19.01 -8.69 1.73
C LEU A 187 -17.69 -8.30 1.07
N ALA A 188 -17.57 -7.06 0.59
CA ALA A 188 -16.36 -6.57 -0.03
C ALA A 188 -15.16 -6.51 0.94
N ARG A 189 -15.40 -6.17 2.22
CA ARG A 189 -14.34 -6.18 3.25
C ARG A 189 -13.90 -7.61 3.56
N ALA A 190 -14.84 -8.53 3.74
CA ALA A 190 -14.54 -9.94 3.97
C ALA A 190 -13.76 -10.56 2.79
N ASP A 191 -14.06 -10.15 1.56
CA ASP A 191 -13.36 -10.64 0.35
C ASP A 191 -11.85 -10.32 0.38
N VAL A 192 -11.47 -9.15 0.89
CA VAL A 192 -10.05 -8.78 1.05
C VAL A 192 -9.36 -9.68 2.07
N GLU A 193 -9.99 -9.93 3.22
CA GLU A 193 -9.43 -10.78 4.27
C GLU A 193 -9.24 -12.22 3.77
N TRP A 194 -10.22 -12.75 3.04
CA TRP A 194 -10.14 -14.09 2.45
C TRP A 194 -9.08 -14.17 1.34
N ALA A 195 -8.97 -13.17 0.47
CA ALA A 195 -7.95 -13.10 -0.57
C ALA A 195 -6.54 -13.06 0.03
N GLU A 196 -6.35 -12.31 1.11
CA GLU A 196 -5.09 -12.21 1.84
C GLU A 196 -4.72 -13.54 2.51
N ALA A 197 -5.66 -14.14 3.25
CA ALA A 197 -5.44 -15.42 3.91
C ALA A 197 -5.08 -16.53 2.91
N ARG A 198 -5.76 -16.56 1.75
CA ARG A 198 -5.47 -17.48 0.64
C ARG A 198 -4.07 -17.26 0.09
N ARG A 199 -3.68 -16.01 -0.16
CA ARG A 199 -2.35 -15.67 -0.68
C ARG A 199 -1.24 -16.04 0.30
N SER A 200 -1.40 -15.69 1.58
CA SER A 200 -0.45 -16.05 2.63
C SER A 200 -0.29 -17.57 2.73
N PHE A 201 -1.40 -18.33 2.75
CA PHE A 201 -1.36 -19.77 2.78
C PHE A 201 -0.61 -20.38 1.59
N LEU A 202 -0.80 -19.82 0.38
CA LEU A 202 -0.10 -20.28 -0.82
C LEU A 202 1.40 -19.98 -0.73
N LEU A 203 1.79 -18.76 -0.36
CA LEU A 203 3.18 -18.36 -0.22
C LEU A 203 3.89 -19.18 0.85
N ASP A 204 3.30 -19.37 2.03
CA ASP A 204 3.83 -20.22 3.09
C ASP A 204 4.01 -21.67 2.60
N SER A 205 3.06 -22.17 1.82
CA SER A 205 3.14 -23.53 1.27
C SER A 205 4.27 -23.68 0.25
N LEU A 206 4.53 -22.65 -0.57
CA LEU A 206 5.62 -22.64 -1.54
C LEU A 206 6.99 -22.48 -0.86
N HIS A 207 7.12 -21.64 0.16
CA HIS A 207 8.34 -21.53 0.95
C HIS A 207 8.71 -22.85 1.65
N LEU A 208 7.71 -23.62 2.08
CA LEU A 208 7.88 -24.91 2.74
C LEU A 208 7.77 -26.10 1.78
N LEU A 209 7.84 -25.86 0.45
CA LEU A 209 7.60 -26.91 -0.55
C LEU A 209 8.56 -28.10 -0.39
N THR A 210 9.86 -27.84 -0.27
CA THR A 210 10.86 -28.91 -0.12
C THR A 210 10.64 -29.77 1.12
N PRO A 211 10.50 -29.24 2.35
CA PRO A 211 10.12 -30.04 3.51
C PRO A 211 8.81 -30.81 3.34
N LEU A 212 7.78 -30.17 2.75
CA LEU A 212 6.46 -30.79 2.54
C LEU A 212 6.53 -31.98 1.58
N LEU A 213 7.39 -31.91 0.55
CA LEU A 213 7.63 -33.02 -0.38
C LEU A 213 8.41 -34.14 0.30
N ILE A 214 9.49 -33.82 1.03
CA ILE A 214 10.32 -34.83 1.75
C ILE A 214 9.47 -35.58 2.78
N TRP A 215 8.62 -34.89 3.52
CA TRP A 215 7.76 -35.50 4.55
C TRP A 215 6.45 -36.05 3.99
N GLN A 216 6.26 -36.04 2.67
CA GLN A 216 5.04 -36.52 1.99
C GLN A 216 3.75 -35.83 2.49
N ARG A 217 3.86 -34.57 2.95
CA ARG A 217 2.74 -33.78 3.47
C ARG A 217 2.10 -32.86 2.44
N TRP A 218 2.69 -32.76 1.24
CA TRP A 218 2.18 -31.92 0.16
C TRP A 218 0.72 -32.21 -0.22
N PRO A 219 0.26 -33.49 -0.39
CA PRO A 219 -1.13 -33.77 -0.77
C PRO A 219 -2.13 -33.21 0.25
N GLY A 220 -1.85 -33.36 1.56
CA GLY A 220 -2.71 -32.80 2.60
C GLY A 220 -2.73 -31.26 2.59
N ARG A 221 -1.58 -30.63 2.34
CA ARG A 221 -1.48 -29.16 2.24
C ARG A 221 -2.23 -28.63 1.02
N ALA A 222 -2.12 -29.30 -0.13
CA ALA A 222 -2.84 -28.99 -1.35
C ALA A 222 -4.37 -29.14 -1.18
N ALA A 223 -4.81 -30.19 -0.51
CA ALA A 223 -6.25 -30.38 -0.20
C ALA A 223 -6.78 -29.27 0.73
N ALA A 224 -6.01 -28.85 1.73
CA ALA A 224 -6.36 -27.73 2.60
C ALA A 224 -6.46 -26.41 1.82
N PHE A 225 -5.53 -26.15 0.89
CA PHE A 225 -5.60 -24.99 0.00
C PHE A 225 -6.85 -25.02 -0.89
N THR A 226 -7.16 -26.18 -1.48
CA THR A 226 -8.38 -26.34 -2.31
C THR A 226 -9.65 -26.08 -1.52
N ALA A 227 -9.72 -26.54 -0.27
CA ALA A 227 -10.87 -26.28 0.60
C ALA A 227 -11.02 -24.76 0.92
N GLN A 228 -9.91 -24.09 1.21
CA GLN A 228 -9.90 -22.65 1.44
C GLN A 228 -10.26 -21.85 0.17
N ASP A 229 -9.76 -22.29 -1.00
CA ASP A 229 -10.07 -21.69 -2.30
C ASP A 229 -11.56 -21.82 -2.65
N GLN A 230 -12.18 -22.96 -2.37
CA GLN A 230 -13.63 -23.15 -2.53
C GLN A 230 -14.45 -22.19 -1.66
N GLN A 231 -14.04 -21.95 -0.42
CA GLN A 231 -14.70 -20.96 0.43
C GLN A 231 -14.58 -19.54 -0.12
N TYR A 232 -13.42 -19.17 -0.60
CA TYR A 232 -13.18 -17.89 -1.26
C TYR A 232 -14.05 -17.72 -2.52
N LEU A 233 -14.08 -18.74 -3.39
CA LEU A 233 -14.91 -18.73 -4.60
C LEU A 233 -16.41 -18.63 -4.26
N ALA A 234 -16.87 -19.35 -3.23
CA ALA A 234 -18.26 -19.24 -2.77
C ALA A 234 -18.61 -17.83 -2.27
N GLN A 235 -17.64 -17.13 -1.66
CA GLN A 235 -17.81 -15.74 -1.25
C GLN A 235 -17.90 -14.79 -2.46
N GLN A 236 -17.01 -14.96 -3.43
CA GLN A 236 -17.05 -14.20 -4.69
C GLN A 236 -18.37 -14.43 -5.44
N ASP A 237 -18.84 -15.66 -5.49
CA ASP A 237 -20.15 -16.01 -6.07
C ASP A 237 -21.31 -15.28 -5.41
N ARG A 238 -21.31 -15.17 -4.07
CA ARG A 238 -22.34 -14.41 -3.34
C ARG A 238 -22.31 -12.94 -3.73
N GLN A 239 -21.13 -12.36 -3.82
CA GLN A 239 -20.92 -10.97 -4.24
C GLN A 239 -21.40 -10.76 -5.69
N GLN A 240 -20.99 -11.64 -6.60
CA GLN A 240 -21.37 -11.55 -8.01
C GLN A 240 -22.89 -11.73 -8.21
N ARG A 241 -23.52 -12.63 -7.45
CA ARG A 241 -24.99 -12.77 -7.44
C ARG A 241 -25.70 -11.51 -6.95
N LEU A 242 -25.15 -10.81 -5.94
CA LEU A 242 -25.71 -9.54 -5.49
C LEU A 242 -25.62 -8.47 -6.60
N ILE A 243 -24.45 -8.32 -7.24
CA ILE A 243 -24.26 -7.39 -8.37
C ILE A 243 -25.26 -7.71 -9.50
N SER A 244 -25.35 -8.99 -9.90
CA SER A 244 -26.23 -9.43 -10.97
C SER A 244 -27.71 -9.16 -10.64
N ARG A 245 -28.15 -9.40 -9.39
CA ARG A 245 -29.51 -9.08 -8.95
C ARG A 245 -29.80 -7.58 -9.00
N LEU A 246 -28.87 -6.75 -8.50
CA LEU A 246 -29.03 -5.30 -8.54
C LEU A 246 -29.06 -4.78 -9.98
N THR A 247 -28.19 -5.29 -10.85
CA THR A 247 -28.18 -4.95 -12.28
C THR A 247 -29.48 -5.37 -12.97
N LEU A 248 -29.99 -6.56 -12.65
CA LEU A 248 -31.26 -7.04 -13.19
C LEU A 248 -32.43 -6.16 -12.75
N LEU A 249 -32.54 -5.86 -11.46
CA LEU A 249 -33.57 -4.97 -10.92
C LEU A 249 -33.51 -3.56 -11.55
N GLN A 250 -32.29 -3.03 -11.73
CA GLN A 250 -32.06 -1.75 -12.39
C GLN A 250 -32.57 -1.75 -13.83
N ARG A 251 -32.27 -2.81 -14.59
CA ARG A 251 -32.76 -2.97 -15.97
C ARG A 251 -34.30 -3.11 -16.02
N TRP A 252 -34.88 -3.86 -15.10
CA TRP A 252 -36.34 -3.97 -14.99
C TRP A 252 -36.98 -2.62 -14.65
N ALA A 253 -36.39 -1.84 -13.75
CA ALA A 253 -36.89 -0.50 -13.41
C ALA A 253 -36.87 0.44 -14.64
N LEU A 254 -35.79 0.42 -15.42
CA LEU A 254 -35.69 1.21 -16.66
C LEU A 254 -36.66 0.69 -17.75
N ALA A 255 -36.82 -0.63 -17.89
CA ALA A 255 -37.77 -1.21 -18.83
C ALA A 255 -39.22 -0.82 -18.45
N ALA A 256 -39.56 -0.86 -17.18
CA ALA A 256 -40.88 -0.40 -16.71
C ALA A 256 -41.09 1.11 -17.00
N SER A 257 -40.07 1.96 -16.76
CA SER A 257 -40.11 3.39 -17.15
C SER A 257 -40.34 3.54 -18.65
N LEU A 258 -39.65 2.74 -19.48
CA LEU A 258 -39.82 2.79 -20.94
C LEU A 258 -41.26 2.44 -21.35
N LEU A 259 -41.80 1.38 -20.81
CA LEU A 259 -43.20 0.98 -21.07
C LEU A 259 -44.20 2.07 -20.62
N MET A 260 -43.98 2.66 -19.44
CA MET A 260 -44.84 3.74 -18.94
C MET A 260 -44.74 5.01 -19.79
N VAL A 261 -43.53 5.37 -20.26
CA VAL A 261 -43.32 6.51 -21.19
C VAL A 261 -44.01 6.25 -22.52
N LEU A 262 -43.91 5.05 -23.09
CA LEU A 262 -44.59 4.68 -24.32
C LEU A 262 -46.12 4.67 -24.15
N TRP A 263 -46.62 4.12 -23.05
CA TRP A 263 -48.04 4.12 -22.72
C TRP A 263 -48.59 5.54 -22.56
N GLN A 264 -47.99 6.33 -21.68
CA GLN A 264 -48.42 7.72 -21.44
C GLN A 264 -48.23 8.60 -22.68
N GLY A 265 -47.13 8.39 -23.40
CA GLY A 265 -46.83 9.12 -24.65
C GLY A 265 -47.83 8.80 -25.77
N SER A 266 -48.36 7.54 -25.86
CA SER A 266 -49.41 7.20 -26.83
C SER A 266 -50.70 7.97 -26.59
N LEU A 267 -51.06 8.19 -25.31
CA LEU A 267 -52.24 8.99 -24.94
C LEU A 267 -52.01 10.51 -25.25
N LEU A 268 -50.77 11.00 -25.14
CA LEU A 268 -50.42 12.40 -25.42
C LEU A 268 -50.34 12.73 -26.92
N ILE A 269 -50.40 11.74 -27.81
CA ILE A 269 -50.42 12.00 -29.26
C ILE A 269 -51.70 12.75 -29.62
N GLU A 270 -52.83 12.44 -28.97
CA GLU A 270 -54.10 13.15 -29.16
C GLU A 270 -54.03 14.60 -28.62
N ASP A 271 -53.17 14.87 -27.62
CA ASP A 271 -52.92 16.19 -27.02
C ASP A 271 -51.83 16.97 -27.78
N GLY A 272 -51.29 16.47 -28.90
CA GLY A 272 -50.35 17.15 -29.78
C GLY A 272 -48.89 16.72 -29.68
N LEU A 273 -48.55 15.72 -28.90
CA LEU A 273 -47.22 15.10 -28.88
C LEU A 273 -46.97 14.38 -30.21
N THR A 274 -45.88 14.70 -30.90
CA THR A 274 -45.53 14.03 -32.17
C THR A 274 -44.89 12.68 -31.95
N VAL A 275 -45.23 11.66 -32.77
CA VAL A 275 -44.68 10.31 -32.70
C VAL A 275 -43.14 10.29 -32.75
N PRO A 276 -42.46 11.11 -33.60
CA PRO A 276 -41.00 11.20 -33.58
C PRO A 276 -40.41 11.65 -32.23
N LEU A 277 -41.05 12.56 -31.50
CA LEU A 277 -40.60 12.99 -30.18
C LEU A 277 -40.80 11.91 -29.14
N LEU A 278 -41.90 11.14 -29.23
CA LEU A 278 -42.11 9.99 -28.35
C LEU A 278 -41.01 8.93 -28.52
N LEU A 279 -40.65 8.61 -29.78
CA LEU A 279 -39.58 7.66 -30.04
C LEU A 279 -38.21 8.18 -29.60
N ALA A 280 -37.96 9.48 -29.76
CA ALA A 280 -36.76 10.12 -29.23
C ALA A 280 -36.66 9.97 -27.71
N ALA A 281 -37.77 10.21 -26.98
CA ALA A 281 -37.85 10.04 -25.53
C ALA A 281 -37.58 8.57 -25.10
N ALA A 282 -38.18 7.63 -25.81
CA ALA A 282 -38.01 6.19 -25.55
C ALA A 282 -36.55 5.75 -25.77
N LEU A 283 -35.92 6.17 -26.86
CA LEU A 283 -34.53 5.81 -27.16
C LEU A 283 -33.52 6.56 -26.27
N ALA A 284 -33.85 7.80 -25.83
CA ALA A 284 -33.05 8.50 -24.81
C ALA A 284 -33.04 7.74 -23.47
N LEU A 285 -34.21 7.20 -23.07
CA LEU A 285 -34.32 6.40 -21.84
C LEU A 285 -33.54 5.09 -21.95
N LEU A 286 -33.54 4.43 -23.11
CA LEU A 286 -32.69 3.28 -23.38
C LEU A 286 -31.20 3.64 -23.31
N GLY A 287 -30.83 4.81 -23.85
CA GLY A 287 -29.45 5.32 -23.77
C GLY A 287 -28.96 5.59 -22.35
N LEU A 288 -29.85 5.95 -21.43
CA LEU A 288 -29.52 6.17 -20.02
C LEU A 288 -28.93 4.91 -19.34
N ASN A 289 -29.30 3.72 -19.80
CA ASN A 289 -28.74 2.48 -19.28
C ASN A 289 -27.19 2.42 -19.42
N GLU A 290 -26.60 3.06 -20.46
CA GLU A 290 -25.12 3.13 -20.60
C GLU A 290 -24.45 3.90 -19.45
N ALA A 291 -25.11 4.92 -18.92
CA ALA A 291 -24.60 5.71 -17.81
C ALA A 291 -24.84 5.03 -16.43
N LEU A 292 -25.98 4.33 -16.25
CA LEU A 292 -26.36 3.71 -14.99
C LEU A 292 -25.72 2.34 -14.74
N LEU A 293 -25.42 1.59 -15.79
CA LEU A 293 -24.89 0.22 -15.70
C LEU A 293 -23.59 0.11 -14.87
N PRO A 294 -22.58 0.98 -15.03
CA PRO A 294 -21.34 0.90 -14.24
C PRO A 294 -21.55 1.14 -12.75
N VAL A 295 -22.63 1.83 -12.37
CA VAL A 295 -22.92 2.20 -10.97
C VAL A 295 -23.38 0.98 -10.16
N ALA A 296 -23.99 -0.03 -10.79
CA ALA A 296 -24.53 -1.21 -10.11
C ALA A 296 -23.47 -1.96 -9.27
N GLY A 297 -22.22 -2.05 -9.74
CA GLY A 297 -21.10 -2.70 -9.06
C GLY A 297 -20.18 -1.76 -8.26
N SER A 298 -20.40 -0.45 -8.30
CA SER A 298 -19.50 0.55 -7.70
C SER A 298 -19.37 0.41 -6.18
N PHE A 299 -20.36 -0.17 -5.49
CA PHE A 299 -20.32 -0.40 -4.04
C PHE A 299 -19.17 -1.35 -3.63
N VAL A 300 -18.78 -2.29 -4.49
CA VAL A 300 -17.64 -3.19 -4.24
C VAL A 300 -16.35 -2.38 -4.22
N ALA A 301 -16.10 -1.58 -5.26
CA ALA A 301 -14.93 -0.73 -5.33
C ALA A 301 -14.88 0.26 -4.15
N LEU A 302 -16.02 0.81 -3.74
CA LEU A 302 -16.12 1.68 -2.56
C LEU A 302 -15.75 0.94 -1.27
N GLY A 303 -16.25 -0.28 -1.07
CA GLY A 303 -15.95 -1.11 0.10
C GLY A 303 -14.46 -1.47 0.19
N LEU A 304 -13.84 -1.87 -0.94
CA LEU A 304 -12.42 -2.16 -1.06
C LEU A 304 -11.55 -0.93 -0.75
N SER A 305 -11.89 0.21 -1.35
CA SER A 305 -11.14 1.47 -1.12
C SER A 305 -11.24 1.96 0.32
N GLN A 306 -12.40 1.77 0.99
CA GLN A 306 -12.55 2.10 2.40
C GLN A 306 -11.69 1.18 3.28
N ALA A 307 -11.68 -0.13 3.04
CA ALA A 307 -10.85 -1.08 3.76
C ALA A 307 -9.35 -0.76 3.61
N ALA A 308 -8.91 -0.46 2.38
CA ALA A 308 -7.53 -0.05 2.09
C ALA A 308 -7.15 1.25 2.82
N ARG A 309 -8.04 2.25 2.80
CA ARG A 309 -7.83 3.51 3.53
C ARG A 309 -7.68 3.29 5.04
N ASP A 310 -8.56 2.48 5.63
CA ASP A 310 -8.56 2.23 7.07
C ASP A 310 -7.28 1.51 7.51
N ARG A 311 -6.76 0.55 6.70
CA ARG A 311 -5.47 -0.11 6.93
C ARG A 311 -4.28 0.86 6.82
N LEU A 312 -4.23 1.69 5.78
CA LEU A 312 -3.19 2.70 5.60
C LEU A 312 -3.20 3.77 6.71
N GLN A 313 -4.38 4.09 7.25
CA GLN A 313 -4.50 4.98 8.41
C GLN A 313 -4.06 4.32 9.72
N ALA A 314 -4.30 3.01 9.88
CA ALA A 314 -3.86 2.26 11.07
C ALA A 314 -2.34 2.22 11.18
N LEU A 315 -1.62 2.08 10.06
CA LEU A 315 -0.15 2.17 10.02
C LEU A 315 0.40 3.50 10.56
N GLY A 316 -0.37 4.57 10.48
CA GLY A 316 0.06 5.87 10.98
C GLY A 316 -0.46 6.25 12.36
N ARG A 317 -1.24 5.37 13.00
CA ARG A 317 -1.63 5.58 14.40
C ARG A 317 -0.66 4.92 15.37
N ALA A 318 0.11 3.94 14.91
CA ALA A 318 1.12 3.26 15.71
C ALA A 318 2.32 4.16 16.04
N ASP A 319 2.56 5.21 15.25
CA ASP A 319 3.64 6.15 15.43
C ASP A 319 3.06 7.56 15.66
N GLN A 320 2.94 7.98 16.91
CA GLN A 320 3.01 9.40 17.21
C GLN A 320 4.49 9.78 17.03
N PRO A 321 4.84 10.64 16.07
CA PRO A 321 6.18 11.19 16.05
C PRO A 321 6.36 11.99 17.32
N THR A 322 7.14 11.46 18.25
CA THR A 322 7.75 12.30 19.26
C THR A 322 8.57 13.33 18.49
N PRO A 323 8.48 14.63 18.78
CA PRO A 323 9.25 15.65 18.08
C PRO A 323 10.74 15.33 18.22
N GLU A 324 11.34 14.82 17.14
CA GLU A 324 12.74 14.40 17.09
C GLU A 324 13.72 15.58 17.05
N HIS A 325 13.22 16.79 16.83
CA HIS A 325 14.06 17.94 16.48
C HIS A 325 14.67 18.70 17.68
N ASP A 326 14.38 18.30 18.94
CA ASP A 326 14.84 19.01 20.12
C ASP A 326 15.54 18.12 21.19
N ARG A 327 15.84 16.86 20.86
CA ARG A 327 16.55 16.01 21.83
C ARG A 327 18.04 16.26 21.73
N PRO A 328 18.72 16.46 22.88
CA PRO A 328 20.17 16.60 22.88
C PRO A 328 20.85 15.29 22.45
N VAL A 329 22.00 15.42 21.80
CA VAL A 329 22.87 14.29 21.45
C VAL A 329 23.83 14.04 22.60
N PRO A 330 23.93 12.81 23.14
CA PRO A 330 24.88 12.53 24.21
C PRO A 330 26.30 12.64 23.71
N GLN A 331 27.18 13.25 24.50
CA GLN A 331 28.60 13.44 24.17
C GLN A 331 29.47 12.59 25.09
N ALA A 332 30.67 12.24 24.62
CA ALA A 332 31.67 11.59 25.44
C ALA A 332 32.13 12.51 26.60
N PRO A 333 32.51 11.95 27.74
CA PRO A 333 32.57 10.52 28.05
C PRO A 333 31.17 9.92 28.28
N PHE A 334 30.97 8.69 27.78
CA PHE A 334 29.71 7.98 27.96
C PHE A 334 29.70 7.18 29.25
N THR A 335 28.55 7.18 29.92
CA THR A 335 28.31 6.37 31.13
C THR A 335 26.95 5.69 30.99
N LEU A 336 26.91 4.36 31.09
CA LEU A 336 25.67 3.57 31.07
C LEU A 336 25.46 2.93 32.45
N HIS A 337 24.37 3.28 33.10
CA HIS A 337 23.98 2.72 34.39
C HIS A 337 22.67 1.96 34.24
N LEU A 338 22.67 0.67 34.55
CA LEU A 338 21.47 -0.17 34.66
C LEU A 338 21.27 -0.53 36.13
N GLN A 339 20.05 -0.36 36.66
CA GLN A 339 19.68 -0.67 38.02
C GLN A 339 18.41 -1.50 38.03
N GLN A 340 18.52 -2.75 38.45
CA GLN A 340 17.43 -3.73 38.51
C GLN A 340 16.62 -3.77 37.20
N LEU A 341 17.33 -3.67 36.08
CA LEU A 341 16.69 -3.58 34.77
C LEU A 341 16.17 -4.97 34.33
N SER A 342 14.87 -5.05 34.13
CA SER A 342 14.20 -6.22 33.57
C SER A 342 13.50 -5.84 32.27
N LEU A 343 13.66 -6.65 31.22
CA LEU A 343 13.13 -6.36 29.89
C LEU A 343 12.30 -7.54 29.40
N ARG A 344 11.18 -7.26 28.73
CA ARG A 344 10.32 -8.30 28.17
C ARG A 344 9.68 -7.85 26.86
N TRP A 345 9.80 -8.67 25.82
CA TRP A 345 9.03 -8.48 24.61
C TRP A 345 7.54 -8.70 24.88
N PRO A 346 6.63 -7.97 24.21
CA PRO A 346 5.21 -8.27 24.28
C PRO A 346 4.91 -9.72 23.87
N GLY A 347 4.30 -10.48 24.80
CA GLY A 347 3.99 -11.91 24.57
C GLY A 347 5.12 -12.90 24.80
N ALA A 348 6.34 -12.45 25.16
CA ALA A 348 7.42 -13.37 25.55
C ALA A 348 7.21 -13.93 26.96
N LEU A 349 7.58 -15.18 27.17
CA LEU A 349 7.50 -15.84 28.49
C LEU A 349 8.65 -15.43 29.41
N SER A 350 9.82 -15.12 28.86
CA SER A 350 11.04 -14.79 29.59
C SER A 350 11.78 -13.61 28.95
N GLY A 351 12.75 -13.06 29.67
CA GLY A 351 13.63 -11.98 29.24
C GLY A 351 14.67 -11.67 30.33
N PRO A 352 15.65 -10.80 30.03
CA PRO A 352 16.65 -10.43 31.04
C PRO A 352 16.00 -9.79 32.24
N SER A 353 16.39 -10.21 33.43
CA SER A 353 15.87 -9.77 34.71
C SER A 353 16.97 -9.30 35.64
N ASP A 354 16.65 -8.29 36.46
CA ASP A 354 17.47 -7.76 37.58
C ASP A 354 18.92 -7.45 37.17
N LEU A 355 19.10 -6.82 35.99
CA LEU A 355 20.42 -6.44 35.53
C LEU A 355 20.92 -5.18 36.28
N ASP A 356 22.05 -5.33 36.95
CA ASP A 356 22.79 -4.24 37.58
C ASP A 356 24.18 -4.12 36.92
N LEU A 357 24.48 -2.92 36.41
CA LEU A 357 25.70 -2.70 35.63
C LEU A 357 26.03 -1.22 35.57
N GLN A 358 27.33 -0.91 35.62
CA GLN A 358 27.88 0.39 35.31
C GLN A 358 28.98 0.22 34.26
N LEU A 359 28.89 0.94 33.16
CA LEU A 359 29.85 0.89 32.04
C LEU A 359 30.29 2.30 31.69
N TYR A 360 31.59 2.48 31.49
CA TYR A 360 32.20 3.78 31.20
C TYR A 360 32.90 3.74 29.84
N SER A 361 33.09 4.91 29.23
CA SER A 361 33.86 5.06 27.99
C SER A 361 35.18 4.29 28.03
N GLY A 362 35.52 3.60 26.94
CA GLY A 362 36.70 2.74 26.81
C GLY A 362 36.52 1.31 27.34
N GLN A 363 35.45 1.02 28.07
CA GLN A 363 35.18 -0.32 28.57
C GLN A 363 34.39 -1.17 27.58
N THR A 364 34.58 -2.48 27.67
CA THR A 364 33.86 -3.48 26.89
C THR A 364 32.93 -4.29 27.78
N LEU A 365 31.67 -4.39 27.40
CA LEU A 365 30.69 -5.27 28.04
C LEU A 365 30.48 -6.51 27.19
N LEU A 366 30.68 -7.68 27.77
CA LEU A 366 30.30 -8.96 27.19
C LEU A 366 29.04 -9.49 27.87
N VAL A 367 27.97 -9.64 27.08
CA VAL A 367 26.69 -10.22 27.52
C VAL A 367 26.70 -11.72 27.17
N VAL A 368 26.70 -12.56 28.17
CA VAL A 368 26.71 -14.02 28.04
C VAL A 368 25.42 -14.62 28.60
N GLY A 369 25.06 -15.83 28.16
CA GLY A 369 23.89 -16.55 28.63
C GLY A 369 23.41 -17.60 27.64
N PRO A 370 22.43 -18.42 28.01
CA PRO A 370 21.87 -19.46 27.13
C PRO A 370 21.16 -18.84 25.92
N SER A 371 20.92 -19.66 24.89
CA SER A 371 20.06 -19.26 23.77
C SER A 371 18.65 -19.00 24.29
N GLY A 372 18.04 -17.87 23.90
CA GLY A 372 16.74 -17.44 24.44
C GLY A 372 16.82 -16.70 25.79
N GLY A 373 17.98 -16.58 26.44
CA GLY A 373 18.14 -15.86 27.73
C GLY A 373 17.97 -14.35 27.67
N GLY A 374 17.73 -13.75 26.49
CA GLY A 374 17.41 -12.33 26.35
C GLY A 374 18.61 -11.41 26.02
N LYS A 375 19.77 -11.97 25.61
CA LYS A 375 20.93 -11.16 25.16
C LYS A 375 20.57 -10.17 24.06
N SER A 376 19.95 -10.65 22.97
CA SER A 376 19.49 -9.82 21.87
C SER A 376 18.41 -8.84 22.33
N THR A 377 17.56 -9.20 23.29
CA THR A 377 16.54 -8.31 23.87
C THR A 377 17.17 -7.09 24.53
N LEU A 378 18.25 -7.26 25.27
CA LEU A 378 19.00 -6.16 25.88
C LEU A 378 19.57 -5.23 24.81
N LEU A 379 20.21 -5.79 23.76
CA LEU A 379 20.81 -5.02 22.69
C LEU A 379 19.74 -4.28 21.86
N HIS A 380 18.62 -4.93 21.51
CA HIS A 380 17.49 -4.30 20.84
C HIS A 380 16.93 -3.12 21.63
N TRP A 381 16.78 -3.29 22.95
CA TRP A 381 16.30 -2.22 23.80
C TRP A 381 17.28 -1.04 23.85
N LEU A 382 18.59 -1.30 23.99
CA LEU A 382 19.63 -0.26 23.93
C LEU A 382 19.66 0.44 22.57
N ALA A 383 19.35 -0.26 21.49
CA ALA A 383 19.22 0.31 20.13
C ALA A 383 17.97 1.18 19.96
N GLY A 384 17.11 1.29 20.99
CA GLY A 384 15.93 2.17 21.00
C GLY A 384 14.62 1.47 20.63
N GLU A 385 14.59 0.14 20.55
CA GLU A 385 13.32 -0.57 20.32
C GLU A 385 12.43 -0.50 21.57
N PRO A 386 11.11 -0.28 21.41
CA PRO A 386 10.16 -0.13 22.52
C PRO A 386 9.82 -1.48 23.14
N ILE A 387 10.67 -1.93 24.03
CA ILE A 387 10.50 -3.15 24.83
C ILE A 387 9.99 -2.76 26.22
N GLN A 388 9.08 -3.56 26.79
CA GLN A 388 8.59 -3.34 28.14
C GLN A 388 9.75 -3.45 29.13
N ARG A 389 9.91 -2.43 29.99
CA ARG A 389 10.99 -2.37 30.98
C ARG A 389 10.45 -2.17 32.39
N GLN A 390 11.17 -2.75 33.33
CA GLN A 390 11.10 -2.44 34.76
C GLN A 390 12.51 -2.08 35.23
N GLY A 391 12.64 -1.30 36.29
CA GLY A 391 13.93 -0.80 36.78
C GLY A 391 14.34 0.53 36.13
N ARG A 392 15.61 0.91 36.32
CA ARG A 392 16.17 2.17 35.83
C ARG A 392 17.33 1.93 34.89
N ALA A 393 17.42 2.76 33.87
CA ALA A 393 18.56 2.82 32.96
C ALA A 393 18.87 4.28 32.65
N LEU A 394 20.13 4.66 32.77
CA LEU A 394 20.61 6.02 32.55
C LEU A 394 21.81 5.97 31.60
N LEU A 395 21.76 6.80 30.57
CA LEU A 395 22.90 7.13 29.71
C LEU A 395 23.29 8.58 30.00
N ASN A 396 24.54 8.81 30.42
CA ASN A 396 25.02 10.13 30.85
C ASN A 396 24.09 10.81 31.85
N GLY A 397 23.58 10.03 32.83
CA GLY A 397 22.73 10.52 33.92
C GLY A 397 21.24 10.71 33.56
N HIS A 398 20.84 10.55 32.31
CA HIS A 398 19.46 10.70 31.86
C HIS A 398 18.92 9.39 31.24
N PRO A 399 17.59 9.16 31.26
CA PRO A 399 17.00 8.02 30.58
C PRO A 399 17.33 8.01 29.07
N PRO A 400 17.51 6.84 28.42
CA PRO A 400 17.81 6.77 26.99
C PRO A 400 16.83 7.53 26.10
N ASP A 401 15.56 7.58 26.49
CA ASP A 401 14.50 8.31 25.75
C ASP A 401 14.70 9.84 25.75
N HIS A 402 15.57 10.36 26.60
CA HIS A 402 15.93 11.79 26.64
C HIS A 402 16.82 12.19 25.46
N TRP A 403 17.58 11.25 24.90
CA TRP A 403 18.61 11.50 23.91
C TRP A 403 18.16 11.22 22.46
N ASP A 404 18.76 11.95 21.51
CA ASP A 404 18.77 11.51 20.11
C ASP A 404 19.96 10.55 19.93
N LEU A 405 19.64 9.26 19.79
CA LEU A 405 20.61 8.17 19.66
C LEU A 405 20.90 7.77 18.21
N ALA A 406 20.19 8.34 17.23
CA ALA A 406 20.27 7.92 15.83
C ALA A 406 21.66 8.08 15.21
N GLY A 407 22.42 9.10 15.66
CA GLY A 407 23.79 9.35 15.22
C GLY A 407 24.87 8.73 16.10
N VAL A 408 24.51 8.14 17.22
CA VAL A 408 25.43 7.75 18.31
C VAL A 408 25.59 6.23 18.42
N ILE A 409 24.49 5.50 18.25
CA ILE A 409 24.50 4.03 18.35
C ILE A 409 24.71 3.40 16.99
N GLY A 410 25.70 2.50 16.93
CA GLY A 410 25.88 1.55 15.84
C GLY A 410 25.39 0.17 16.26
N TRP A 411 24.48 -0.42 15.48
CA TRP A 411 23.84 -1.68 15.80
C TRP A 411 24.13 -2.75 14.75
N LEU A 412 24.68 -3.89 15.16
CA LEU A 412 24.83 -5.11 14.35
C LEU A 412 23.84 -6.15 14.88
N PRO A 413 22.71 -6.38 14.19
CA PRO A 413 21.74 -7.41 14.58
C PRO A 413 22.23 -8.83 14.27
N GLN A 414 21.52 -9.82 14.80
CA GLN A 414 21.79 -11.22 14.49
C GLN A 414 21.50 -11.55 13.02
N ASP A 415 20.42 -11.04 12.45
CA ASP A 415 20.09 -11.13 11.02
C ASP A 415 20.54 -9.85 10.32
N VAL A 416 21.36 -9.97 9.31
CA VAL A 416 21.94 -8.84 8.60
C VAL A 416 21.39 -8.72 7.18
N ASP A 417 21.07 -7.49 6.77
CA ASP A 417 20.61 -7.20 5.43
C ASP A 417 21.77 -6.83 4.51
N ILE A 418 21.92 -7.57 3.41
CA ILE A 418 22.86 -7.29 2.33
C ILE A 418 22.05 -6.91 1.10
N PHE A 419 22.35 -5.75 0.51
CA PHE A 419 21.65 -5.24 -0.64
C PHE A 419 22.23 -5.78 -1.95
N ASP A 420 21.38 -5.99 -2.96
CA ASP A 420 21.78 -6.42 -4.30
C ASP A 420 22.39 -5.24 -5.09
N MET A 421 23.58 -4.84 -4.67
CA MET A 421 24.40 -3.79 -5.28
C MET A 421 25.87 -4.09 -5.05
N PRO A 422 26.82 -3.46 -5.77
CA PRO A 422 28.25 -3.70 -5.60
C PRO A 422 28.71 -3.65 -4.14
N LEU A 423 29.68 -4.50 -3.78
CA LEU A 423 30.22 -4.56 -2.42
C LEU A 423 30.68 -3.18 -1.93
N ALA A 424 31.36 -2.40 -2.81
CA ALA A 424 31.76 -1.04 -2.49
C ALA A 424 30.58 -0.16 -2.04
N ASP A 425 29.46 -0.24 -2.76
CA ASP A 425 28.27 0.56 -2.47
C ASP A 425 27.58 0.07 -1.21
N ASN A 426 27.56 -1.26 -0.99
CA ASN A 426 27.11 -1.84 0.28
C ASN A 426 27.90 -1.30 1.47
N LEU A 427 29.22 -1.21 1.36
CA LEU A 427 30.08 -0.67 2.41
C LEU A 427 29.87 0.84 2.60
N ARG A 428 29.72 1.60 1.51
CA ARG A 428 29.48 3.05 1.54
C ARG A 428 28.14 3.45 2.16
N LEU A 429 27.22 2.51 2.40
CA LEU A 429 26.05 2.81 3.24
C LEU A 429 26.44 3.26 4.65
N GLY A 430 27.59 2.82 5.18
CA GLY A 430 28.12 3.30 6.46
C GLY A 430 28.71 4.70 6.36
N ASN A 431 29.41 5.01 5.26
CA ASN A 431 29.97 6.32 4.97
C ASN A 431 30.05 6.55 3.46
N PRO A 432 29.13 7.34 2.87
CA PRO A 432 29.08 7.59 1.43
C PRO A 432 30.35 8.24 0.86
N ALA A 433 31.12 8.96 1.68
CA ALA A 433 32.35 9.64 1.27
C ALA A 433 33.60 8.76 1.39
N ALA A 434 33.48 7.49 1.82
CA ALA A 434 34.64 6.62 2.01
C ALA A 434 35.36 6.31 0.70
N SER A 435 36.69 6.56 0.66
CA SER A 435 37.55 6.19 -0.45
C SER A 435 37.75 4.67 -0.53
N ASP A 436 38.11 4.14 -1.70
CA ASP A 436 38.40 2.72 -1.88
C ASP A 436 39.49 2.23 -0.93
N ALA A 437 40.51 3.05 -0.67
CA ALA A 437 41.57 2.74 0.31
C ALA A 437 40.98 2.53 1.72
N ARG A 438 40.01 3.33 2.11
CA ARG A 438 39.31 3.18 3.39
C ARG A 438 38.42 1.91 3.42
N LEU A 439 37.79 1.57 2.30
CA LEU A 439 37.03 0.31 2.17
C LEU A 439 37.96 -0.89 2.36
N TRP A 440 39.11 -0.92 1.71
CA TRP A 440 40.08 -2.01 1.89
C TRP A 440 40.58 -2.12 3.32
N GLN A 441 40.88 -0.99 3.96
CA GLN A 441 41.32 -0.98 5.36
C GLN A 441 40.28 -1.60 6.30
N VAL A 442 39.01 -1.27 6.10
CA VAL A 442 37.93 -1.82 6.93
C VAL A 442 37.68 -3.30 6.61
N LEU A 443 37.83 -3.73 5.35
CA LEU A 443 37.79 -5.14 4.98
C LEU A 443 38.94 -5.95 5.65
N GLU A 444 40.10 -5.35 5.81
CA GLU A 444 41.19 -5.95 6.60
C GLU A 444 40.81 -6.03 8.08
N ASP A 445 40.27 -4.97 8.68
CA ASP A 445 39.84 -4.94 10.06
C ASP A 445 38.81 -6.05 10.39
N VAL A 446 37.96 -6.43 9.43
CA VAL A 446 36.96 -7.50 9.63
C VAL A 446 37.42 -8.87 9.07
N ALA A 447 38.67 -9.05 8.74
CA ALA A 447 39.25 -10.26 8.18
C ALA A 447 38.49 -10.78 6.92
N LEU A 448 38.15 -9.87 6.01
CA LEU A 448 37.42 -10.18 4.76
C LEU A 448 38.20 -9.81 3.51
N ALA A 449 39.31 -9.04 3.65
CA ALA A 449 40.04 -8.49 2.54
C ALA A 449 40.60 -9.54 1.57
N ASP A 450 41.18 -10.65 2.08
CA ASP A 450 41.77 -11.70 1.25
C ASP A 450 40.69 -12.42 0.40
N TRP A 451 39.51 -12.65 0.96
CA TRP A 451 38.40 -13.21 0.23
C TRP A 451 37.94 -12.28 -0.92
N VAL A 452 37.84 -10.96 -0.64
CA VAL A 452 37.48 -9.96 -1.67
C VAL A 452 38.55 -9.85 -2.74
N ARG A 453 39.84 -9.85 -2.37
CA ARG A 453 40.99 -9.81 -3.34
C ARG A 453 41.01 -11.05 -4.24
N GLY A 454 40.66 -12.21 -3.70
CA GLY A 454 40.57 -13.47 -4.45
C GLY A 454 39.40 -13.52 -5.44
N HIS A 455 38.42 -12.64 -5.33
CA HIS A 455 37.27 -12.61 -6.24
C HIS A 455 37.60 -11.75 -7.50
N PRO A 456 37.27 -12.20 -8.73
CA PRO A 456 37.60 -11.47 -9.97
C PRO A 456 37.05 -10.04 -10.01
N GLN A 457 35.89 -9.81 -9.43
CA GLN A 457 35.25 -8.50 -9.41
C GLN A 457 35.63 -7.63 -8.20
N GLN A 458 36.32 -8.18 -7.20
CA GLN A 458 36.77 -7.47 -6.00
C GLN A 458 35.66 -6.59 -5.37
N LEU A 459 35.88 -5.29 -5.25
CA LEU A 459 34.90 -4.33 -4.70
C LEU A 459 33.63 -4.20 -5.53
N GLN A 460 33.64 -4.62 -6.80
CA GLN A 460 32.46 -4.63 -7.68
C GLN A 460 31.65 -5.94 -7.59
N LEU A 461 32.05 -6.88 -6.72
CA LEU A 461 31.30 -8.10 -6.44
C LEU A 461 29.84 -7.77 -6.10
N LEU A 462 28.89 -8.46 -6.77
CA LEU A 462 27.46 -8.43 -6.45
C LEU A 462 27.14 -9.56 -5.46
N PRO A 463 26.73 -9.25 -4.23
CA PRO A 463 26.37 -10.25 -3.23
C PRO A 463 25.11 -11.05 -3.55
N GLY A 464 24.35 -10.64 -4.58
CA GLY A 464 23.07 -11.21 -4.97
C GLY A 464 21.90 -10.74 -4.10
N GLU A 465 20.70 -11.07 -4.53
CA GLU A 465 19.48 -10.72 -3.80
C GLU A 465 19.53 -11.28 -2.37
N GLN A 466 19.36 -10.41 -1.37
CA GLN A 466 19.48 -10.72 0.06
C GLN A 466 20.80 -11.38 0.47
N GLY A 467 21.88 -11.16 -0.29
CA GLY A 467 23.18 -11.76 -0.01
C GLY A 467 23.28 -13.25 -0.36
N SER A 468 22.49 -13.74 -1.30
CA SER A 468 22.45 -15.17 -1.69
C SER A 468 23.77 -15.71 -2.24
N ALA A 469 24.65 -14.85 -2.75
CA ALA A 469 25.95 -15.23 -3.27
C ALA A 469 27.10 -15.19 -2.23
N VAL A 470 26.80 -14.84 -0.98
CA VAL A 470 27.79 -14.79 0.12
C VAL A 470 27.37 -15.70 1.27
N SER A 471 28.36 -16.24 2.00
CA SER A 471 28.04 -17.03 3.19
C SER A 471 27.52 -16.15 4.33
N GLY A 472 26.77 -16.71 5.28
CA GLY A 472 26.25 -15.96 6.43
C GLY A 472 27.35 -15.26 7.25
N GLY A 473 28.54 -15.90 7.39
CA GLY A 473 29.69 -15.27 8.04
C GLY A 473 30.29 -14.12 7.23
N GLN A 474 30.31 -14.21 5.89
CA GLN A 474 30.72 -13.13 5.01
C GLN A 474 29.73 -11.96 5.06
N ALA A 475 28.43 -12.23 4.97
CA ALA A 475 27.37 -11.22 5.09
C ALA A 475 27.50 -10.44 6.40
N ARG A 476 27.73 -11.15 7.52
CA ARG A 476 27.90 -10.52 8.84
C ARG A 476 29.15 -9.64 8.90
N ARG A 477 30.27 -10.06 8.32
CA ARG A 477 31.49 -9.25 8.24
C ARG A 477 31.33 -8.03 7.33
N ILE A 478 30.58 -8.12 6.23
CA ILE A 478 30.21 -6.97 5.39
C ILE A 478 29.38 -5.96 6.22
N ALA A 479 28.39 -6.42 6.98
CA ALA A 479 27.60 -5.55 7.84
C ALA A 479 28.43 -4.92 8.96
N LEU A 480 29.36 -5.66 9.57
CA LEU A 480 30.31 -5.13 10.56
C LEU A 480 31.25 -4.08 9.93
N ALA A 481 31.78 -4.34 8.74
CA ALA A 481 32.61 -3.38 8.00
C ALA A 481 31.86 -2.07 7.71
N ARG A 482 30.58 -2.18 7.30
CA ARG A 482 29.67 -1.03 7.12
C ARG A 482 29.52 -0.24 8.41
N LEU A 483 29.34 -0.92 9.53
CA LEU A 483 29.19 -0.30 10.83
C LEU A 483 30.48 0.41 11.28
N LEU A 484 31.66 -0.20 11.03
CA LEU A 484 32.94 0.42 11.33
C LEU A 484 33.24 1.66 10.47
N LEU A 485 32.72 1.74 9.25
CA LEU A 485 32.79 2.94 8.42
C LEU A 485 31.90 4.07 8.93
N ALA A 486 30.82 3.75 9.63
CA ALA A 486 29.90 4.74 10.21
C ALA A 486 30.48 5.45 11.45
N GLU A 487 31.56 4.92 12.05
CA GLU A 487 32.32 5.51 13.18
C GLU A 487 31.43 5.95 14.35
N ARG A 488 30.47 5.08 14.75
CA ARG A 488 29.57 5.37 15.85
C ARG A 488 30.28 5.19 17.21
N PRO A 489 30.07 6.11 18.17
CA PRO A 489 30.77 6.03 19.46
C PRO A 489 30.23 4.92 20.39
N ILE A 490 29.02 4.43 20.20
CA ILE A 490 28.46 3.31 20.96
C ILE A 490 28.17 2.18 19.99
N LEU A 491 28.83 1.01 20.16
CA LEU A 491 28.61 -0.17 19.34
C LEU A 491 27.89 -1.26 20.11
N LEU A 492 26.78 -1.73 19.54
CA LEU A 492 26.01 -2.86 20.01
C LEU A 492 26.15 -3.99 18.98
N LEU A 493 26.76 -5.11 19.38
CA LEU A 493 27.08 -6.19 18.44
C LEU A 493 26.48 -7.51 18.92
N ASP A 494 25.59 -8.11 18.11
CA ASP A 494 24.99 -9.41 18.39
C ASP A 494 25.69 -10.51 17.58
N GLU A 495 26.41 -11.38 18.25
CA GLU A 495 27.22 -12.48 17.70
C GLU A 495 28.19 -12.04 16.56
N PRO A 496 29.02 -11.00 16.76
CA PRO A 496 29.86 -10.44 15.69
C PRO A 496 30.92 -11.42 15.18
N PHE A 497 31.26 -12.45 15.96
CA PHE A 497 32.33 -13.41 15.69
C PHE A 497 31.83 -14.74 15.10
N ALA A 498 30.55 -14.86 14.78
CA ALA A 498 29.98 -16.10 14.26
C ALA A 498 30.64 -16.51 12.94
N GLY A 499 31.14 -17.75 12.88
CA GLY A 499 31.82 -18.28 11.70
C GLY A 499 33.28 -17.82 11.51
N LEU A 500 33.89 -17.19 12.52
CA LEU A 500 35.32 -16.84 12.53
C LEU A 500 36.16 -17.89 13.25
N ASP A 501 37.34 -18.18 12.72
CA ASP A 501 38.38 -18.89 13.44
C ASP A 501 39.00 -18.01 14.55
N ALA A 502 39.89 -18.58 15.36
CA ALA A 502 40.48 -17.89 16.50
C ALA A 502 41.33 -16.66 16.05
N THR A 503 42.03 -16.76 14.94
CA THR A 503 42.91 -15.71 14.43
C THR A 503 42.12 -14.53 13.88
N ALA A 504 41.10 -14.80 13.04
CA ALA A 504 40.24 -13.76 12.50
C ALA A 504 39.41 -13.08 13.61
N ARG A 505 38.96 -13.85 14.62
CA ARG A 505 38.25 -13.28 15.78
C ARG A 505 39.15 -12.30 16.56
N GLU A 506 40.38 -12.67 16.84
CA GLU A 506 41.34 -11.81 17.54
C GLU A 506 41.60 -10.54 16.73
N GLN A 507 41.81 -10.66 15.40
CA GLN A 507 41.98 -9.51 14.50
C GLN A 507 40.80 -8.55 14.55
N VAL A 508 39.57 -9.07 14.45
CA VAL A 508 38.33 -8.26 14.51
C VAL A 508 38.21 -7.61 15.88
N MET A 509 38.50 -8.33 16.97
CA MET A 509 38.40 -7.79 18.31
C MET A 509 39.40 -6.64 18.52
N GLN A 510 40.66 -6.79 18.08
CA GLN A 510 41.65 -5.74 18.13
C GLN A 510 41.26 -4.51 17.31
N ALA A 511 40.62 -4.70 16.14
CA ALA A 511 40.09 -3.60 15.36
C ALA A 511 38.96 -2.85 16.09
N LEU A 512 38.06 -3.57 16.72
CA LEU A 512 36.95 -2.99 17.54
C LEU A 512 37.51 -2.17 18.71
N LEU A 513 38.46 -2.73 19.48
CA LEU A 513 39.07 -2.05 20.63
C LEU A 513 39.82 -0.78 20.22
N ARG A 514 40.56 -0.82 19.10
CA ARG A 514 41.27 0.38 18.57
C ARG A 514 40.31 1.51 18.23
N ARG A 515 39.10 1.20 17.73
CA ARG A 515 38.11 2.18 17.26
C ARG A 515 37.22 2.70 18.37
N GLN A 516 37.06 1.94 19.47
CA GLN A 516 36.13 2.26 20.57
C GLN A 516 36.83 2.76 21.85
N ARG A 517 38.01 3.35 21.74
CA ARG A 517 38.81 3.84 22.91
C ARG A 517 38.03 4.86 23.76
N ASP A 518 37.27 5.73 23.12
CA ASP A 518 36.48 6.79 23.79
C ASP A 518 34.97 6.51 23.80
N GLY A 519 34.56 5.33 23.34
CA GLY A 519 33.17 4.92 23.20
C GLY A 519 32.77 3.80 24.16
N LEU A 520 31.61 3.20 23.90
CA LEU A 520 31.14 1.99 24.57
C LEU A 520 31.07 0.83 23.58
N LEU A 521 31.58 -0.33 23.96
CA LEU A 521 31.50 -1.57 23.18
C LEU A 521 30.70 -2.61 23.96
N ILE A 522 29.53 -2.99 23.43
CA ILE A 522 28.65 -3.99 24.03
C ILE A 522 28.49 -5.16 23.06
N ILE A 523 28.92 -6.33 23.46
CA ILE A 523 28.94 -7.53 22.64
C ILE A 523 28.09 -8.63 23.31
N ALA A 524 27.12 -9.16 22.60
CA ALA A 524 26.49 -10.43 22.96
C ALA A 524 27.20 -11.56 22.21
N SER A 525 27.75 -12.54 22.91
CA SER A 525 28.41 -13.68 22.27
C SER A 525 28.39 -14.92 23.14
N HIS A 526 28.36 -16.08 22.46
CA HIS A 526 28.59 -17.40 23.09
C HIS A 526 30.08 -17.78 23.08
N GLN A 527 30.91 -17.04 22.34
CA GLN A 527 32.33 -17.30 22.22
C GLN A 527 33.12 -16.49 23.25
N PRO A 528 34.24 -17.02 23.77
CA PRO A 528 35.09 -16.28 24.67
C PRO A 528 35.70 -15.06 23.95
N VAL A 529 35.68 -13.92 24.61
CA VAL A 529 36.25 -12.66 24.17
C VAL A 529 37.29 -12.22 25.19
N SER A 530 38.42 -11.72 24.74
CA SER A 530 39.46 -11.13 25.58
C SER A 530 39.58 -9.63 25.27
N ALA A 531 39.42 -8.79 26.26
CA ALA A 531 39.56 -7.35 26.14
C ALA A 531 40.13 -6.76 27.43
N PRO A 532 40.89 -5.63 27.37
CA PRO A 532 41.17 -4.82 28.54
C PRO A 532 39.87 -4.33 29.16
N ASP A 533 39.81 -4.29 30.49
CA ASP A 533 38.64 -3.78 31.26
C ASP A 533 37.30 -4.44 30.84
N LEU A 534 37.35 -5.75 30.56
CA LEU A 534 36.18 -6.51 30.16
C LEU A 534 35.23 -6.73 31.36
N GLN A 535 34.04 -6.18 31.24
CA GLN A 535 32.94 -6.53 32.14
C GLN A 535 32.10 -7.66 31.52
N VAL A 536 31.68 -8.61 32.35
CA VAL A 536 30.86 -9.73 31.90
C VAL A 536 29.54 -9.70 32.67
N VAL A 537 28.44 -9.62 31.92
CA VAL A 537 27.10 -9.75 32.49
C VAL A 537 26.46 -11.02 31.99
N ARG A 538 25.92 -11.82 32.91
CA ARG A 538 25.21 -13.04 32.59
C ARG A 538 23.70 -12.75 32.55
N VAL A 539 23.07 -13.18 31.49
CA VAL A 539 21.63 -13.08 31.29
C VAL A 539 21.05 -14.48 31.36
N ASP A 540 20.39 -14.78 32.46
CA ASP A 540 19.67 -16.03 32.69
C ASP A 540 18.17 -15.69 32.49
N GLY A 541 17.53 -16.20 31.41
CA GLY A 541 16.17 -15.89 31.03
C GLY A 541 15.08 -16.42 31.95
#